data_244620e17cadb2bd48193f23151117bf
#
_entry.id   244620e17cadb2bd48193f23151117bf
#
_cell.length_a   1.000
_cell.length_b   1.000
_cell.length_c   1.000
_cell.angle_alpha   90.00
_cell.angle_beta   90.00
_cell.angle_gamma   90.00
#
_symmetry.space_group_name_H-M   'P 1'
#
loop_
_entity.id
_entity.type
_entity.pdbx_description
1 polymer ?
#
loop_
_entity_poly.entity_id
_entity_poly.type
_entity_poly.pdbx_seq_one_letter_code
_entity_poly.pdbx_strand_id
1 'polypeptide(L)'
;MRYLIKFSKGEGIKFISHLDLMRTIQRIIRRSGVPIEYSKGFNPHMALSLAQPLSVGVYSDGEYMDIVLTEEMKVADLLARLNEAAPPTIRFFEATPIEIVENVKRVPQAMALLDAGRYIIKLKLVNEENVEEKMASLLNENAWETLKKSKKGEKMADIKPLVKELKYWVKDGELVINALIATGSRENLSADLLARFITSKIENVNTESFVSIKREEMYVLKNNKYVPLFKAL
;
A
#
# COMPACT_ATOMS: atom_id res chain seq x y z
N MET A 1 16.44 -18.85 3.79
CA MET A 1 16.70 -17.37 3.84
C MET A 1 15.43 -16.60 3.58
N ARG A 2 15.11 -15.52 4.36
CA ARG A 2 13.94 -14.66 4.12
C ARG A 2 14.35 -13.43 3.29
N TYR A 3 13.49 -13.00 2.38
CA TYR A 3 13.66 -11.77 1.62
C TYR A 3 12.43 -10.89 1.76
N LEU A 4 12.64 -9.59 1.99
CA LEU A 4 11.63 -8.56 1.78
C LEU A 4 11.75 -8.08 0.33
N ILE A 5 10.68 -8.15 -0.43
CA ILE A 5 10.68 -7.74 -1.85
C ILE A 5 9.70 -6.59 -2.06
N LYS A 6 10.17 -5.53 -2.73
CA LYS A 6 9.34 -4.42 -3.20
C LYS A 6 8.90 -4.65 -4.63
N PHE A 7 7.61 -4.42 -4.91
CA PHE A 7 7.05 -4.59 -6.24
C PHE A 7 5.92 -3.60 -6.54
N SER A 8 5.53 -3.47 -7.83
CA SER A 8 4.38 -2.67 -8.25
C SER A 8 3.15 -3.53 -8.54
N LYS A 9 1.97 -2.94 -8.36
CA LYS A 9 0.71 -3.35 -8.96
C LYS A 9 0.28 -2.28 -9.95
N GLY A 10 0.58 -2.46 -11.23
CA GLY A 10 0.33 -1.48 -12.27
C GLY A 10 -1.15 -1.13 -12.46
N GLU A 11 -1.41 0.03 -13.05
CA GLU A 11 -2.78 0.55 -13.23
C GLU A 11 -3.67 -0.40 -14.04
N GLY A 12 -3.13 -1.08 -15.05
CA GLY A 12 -3.88 -2.03 -15.89
C GLY A 12 -4.52 -3.20 -15.14
N ILE A 13 -4.05 -3.47 -13.91
CA ILE A 13 -4.61 -4.53 -13.04
C ILE A 13 -5.20 -3.98 -11.74
N LYS A 14 -5.54 -2.69 -11.68
CA LYS A 14 -6.08 -2.06 -10.45
C LYS A 14 -7.35 -2.72 -9.93
N PHE A 15 -8.16 -3.31 -10.80
CA PHE A 15 -9.43 -3.95 -10.43
C PHE A 15 -9.31 -5.41 -10.00
N ILE A 16 -8.13 -6.04 -10.02
CA ILE A 16 -7.99 -7.38 -9.45
C ILE A 16 -8.04 -7.35 -7.92
N SER A 17 -8.64 -8.39 -7.34
CA SER A 17 -8.73 -8.55 -5.90
C SER A 17 -7.36 -8.86 -5.27
N HIS A 18 -7.26 -8.69 -3.94
CA HIS A 18 -6.07 -9.13 -3.18
C HIS A 18 -5.76 -10.61 -3.39
N LEU A 19 -6.77 -11.48 -3.41
CA LEU A 19 -6.57 -12.92 -3.62
C LEU A 19 -6.07 -13.24 -5.03
N ASP A 20 -6.54 -12.52 -6.03
CA ASP A 20 -6.09 -12.72 -7.41
C ASP A 20 -4.67 -12.19 -7.63
N LEU A 21 -4.31 -11.08 -6.97
CA LEU A 21 -2.93 -10.60 -6.93
C LEU A 21 -2.02 -11.65 -6.28
N MET A 22 -2.42 -12.19 -5.13
CA MET A 22 -1.67 -13.26 -4.45
C MET A 22 -1.49 -14.49 -5.35
N ARG A 23 -2.54 -14.96 -6.00
CA ARG A 23 -2.47 -16.08 -6.97
C ARG A 23 -1.54 -15.76 -8.15
N THR A 24 -1.58 -14.53 -8.64
CA THR A 24 -0.70 -14.08 -9.73
C THR A 24 0.76 -14.11 -9.30
N ILE A 25 1.10 -13.59 -8.13
CA ILE A 25 2.46 -13.64 -7.56
C ILE A 25 2.91 -15.09 -7.36
N GLN A 26 2.06 -15.96 -6.83
CA GLN A 26 2.39 -17.39 -6.70
C GLN A 26 2.69 -18.06 -8.04
N ARG A 27 1.97 -17.70 -9.10
CA ARG A 27 2.25 -18.19 -10.47
C ARG A 27 3.56 -17.66 -11.01
N ILE A 28 3.89 -16.38 -10.75
CA ILE A 28 5.17 -15.78 -11.12
C ILE A 28 6.32 -16.55 -10.43
N ILE A 29 6.23 -16.77 -9.12
CA ILE A 29 7.24 -17.47 -8.35
C ILE A 29 7.45 -18.90 -8.89
N ARG A 30 6.36 -19.63 -9.19
CA ARG A 30 6.48 -20.98 -9.78
C ARG A 30 7.16 -20.97 -11.14
N ARG A 31 6.84 -20.04 -12.03
CA ARG A 31 7.43 -19.93 -13.37
C ARG A 31 8.88 -19.50 -13.35
N SER A 32 9.26 -18.66 -12.37
CA SER A 32 10.61 -18.12 -12.24
C SER A 32 11.63 -19.18 -11.80
N GLY A 33 11.18 -20.34 -11.31
CA GLY A 33 12.06 -21.37 -10.76
C GLY A 33 12.80 -20.93 -9.49
N VAL A 34 12.33 -19.89 -8.80
CA VAL A 34 12.86 -19.45 -7.51
C VAL A 34 12.55 -20.53 -6.46
N PRO A 35 13.53 -21.00 -5.66
CA PRO A 35 13.39 -22.10 -4.72
C PRO A 35 12.61 -21.68 -3.46
N ILE A 36 11.31 -21.40 -3.62
CA ILE A 36 10.43 -21.01 -2.53
C ILE A 36 10.22 -22.14 -1.52
N GLU A 37 10.29 -21.83 -0.23
CA GLU A 37 9.94 -22.76 0.84
C GLU A 37 8.42 -22.95 0.91
N TYR A 38 7.99 -24.15 1.27
CA TYR A 38 6.58 -24.50 1.52
C TYR A 38 6.37 -24.85 3.00
N SER A 39 5.20 -24.53 3.51
CA SER A 39 4.79 -24.95 4.85
C SER A 39 4.72 -26.48 4.95
N LYS A 40 4.96 -27.01 6.16
CA LYS A 40 4.80 -28.43 6.46
C LYS A 40 3.31 -28.76 6.65
N GLY A 41 2.90 -29.97 6.28
CA GLY A 41 1.53 -30.48 6.49
C GLY A 41 0.87 -31.02 5.23
N PHE A 42 -0.40 -31.39 5.31
CA PHE A 42 -1.17 -32.02 4.23
C PHE A 42 -1.52 -31.07 3.06
N ASN A 43 -1.53 -29.77 3.27
CA ASN A 43 -1.79 -28.75 2.24
C ASN A 43 -0.67 -27.70 2.28
N PRO A 44 0.47 -27.96 1.64
CA PRO A 44 1.62 -27.07 1.67
C PRO A 44 1.31 -25.74 0.97
N HIS A 45 1.56 -24.63 1.66
CA HIS A 45 1.46 -23.27 1.11
C HIS A 45 2.86 -22.67 0.94
N MET A 46 3.06 -21.87 -0.11
CA MET A 46 4.27 -21.08 -0.27
C MET A 46 4.49 -20.21 0.96
N ALA A 47 5.70 -20.15 1.47
CA ALA A 47 6.12 -19.24 2.53
C ALA A 47 6.20 -17.81 1.97
N LEU A 48 5.03 -17.21 1.76
CA LEU A 48 4.80 -15.91 1.13
C LEU A 48 3.74 -15.15 1.90
N SER A 49 3.99 -13.87 2.22
CA SER A 49 2.98 -12.96 2.78
C SER A 49 3.10 -11.57 2.17
N LEU A 50 1.96 -10.94 1.86
CA LEU A 50 1.90 -9.53 1.45
C LEU A 50 1.82 -8.64 2.68
N ALA A 51 2.51 -7.49 2.63
CA ALA A 51 2.61 -6.59 3.77
C ALA A 51 1.28 -5.94 4.15
N GLN A 52 0.53 -5.48 3.15
CA GLN A 52 -0.77 -4.83 3.36
C GLN A 52 -1.66 -5.05 2.13
N PRO A 53 -2.86 -5.61 2.30
CA PRO A 53 -3.83 -5.72 1.21
C PRO A 53 -4.11 -4.37 0.54
N LEU A 54 -4.21 -4.37 -0.79
CA LEU A 54 -4.59 -3.21 -1.57
C LEU A 54 -6.05 -3.35 -2.01
N SER A 55 -6.83 -2.30 -1.83
CA SER A 55 -8.24 -2.28 -2.26
C SER A 55 -8.37 -2.43 -3.78
N VAL A 56 -9.49 -2.99 -4.23
CA VAL A 56 -9.86 -3.01 -5.65
C VAL A 56 -10.02 -1.57 -6.15
N GLY A 57 -9.55 -1.29 -7.35
CA GLY A 57 -9.52 0.06 -7.93
C GLY A 57 -8.26 0.87 -7.62
N VAL A 58 -7.40 0.36 -6.71
CA VAL A 58 -6.13 1.03 -6.33
C VAL A 58 -4.95 0.31 -6.99
N TYR A 59 -4.00 1.10 -7.51
CA TYR A 59 -2.72 0.62 -8.02
C TYR A 59 -1.56 1.13 -7.16
N SER A 60 -0.35 0.62 -7.37
CA SER A 60 0.76 0.90 -6.45
C SER A 60 2.13 0.74 -7.10
N ASP A 61 3.05 1.63 -6.72
CA ASP A 61 4.48 1.51 -7.00
C ASP A 61 5.27 0.98 -5.78
N GLY A 62 4.61 0.82 -4.63
CA GLY A 62 5.27 0.46 -3.36
C GLY A 62 4.52 -0.62 -2.59
N GLU A 63 4.39 -1.82 -3.20
CA GLU A 63 3.94 -3.03 -2.50
C GLU A 63 5.12 -3.81 -1.95
N TYR A 64 4.87 -4.54 -0.86
CA TYR A 64 5.89 -5.39 -0.26
C TYR A 64 5.38 -6.78 0.01
N MET A 65 6.28 -7.76 -0.12
CA MET A 65 6.05 -9.13 0.29
C MET A 65 7.27 -9.71 0.99
N ASP A 66 7.04 -10.55 1.98
CA ASP A 66 8.04 -11.47 2.52
C ASP A 66 7.96 -12.80 1.78
N ILE A 67 9.08 -13.35 1.39
CA ILE A 67 9.21 -14.73 0.91
C ILE A 67 10.32 -15.45 1.68
N VAL A 68 10.20 -16.77 1.82
CA VAL A 68 11.25 -17.61 2.37
C VAL A 68 11.72 -18.56 1.29
N LEU A 69 13.04 -18.59 1.04
CA LEU A 69 13.67 -19.49 0.10
C LEU A 69 14.35 -20.64 0.86
N THR A 70 14.39 -21.82 0.24
CA THR A 70 15.09 -23.01 0.77
C THR A 70 16.59 -22.85 0.73
N GLU A 71 17.10 -22.02 -0.18
CA GLU A 71 18.53 -21.68 -0.33
C GLU A 71 18.71 -20.16 -0.53
N GLU A 72 19.92 -19.68 -0.30
CA GLU A 72 20.24 -18.28 -0.53
C GLU A 72 20.42 -18.00 -2.03
N MET A 73 19.91 -16.83 -2.46
CA MET A 73 20.08 -16.33 -3.82
C MET A 73 20.68 -14.92 -3.82
N LYS A 74 21.51 -14.63 -4.81
CA LYS A 74 21.91 -13.23 -5.07
C LYS A 74 20.68 -12.39 -5.42
N VAL A 75 20.57 -11.22 -4.85
CA VAL A 75 19.43 -10.29 -5.07
C VAL A 75 19.20 -10.03 -6.55
N ALA A 76 20.26 -9.79 -7.33
CA ALA A 76 20.16 -9.54 -8.76
C ALA A 76 19.52 -10.72 -9.52
N ASP A 77 19.92 -11.96 -9.20
CA ASP A 77 19.41 -13.17 -9.85
C ASP A 77 17.95 -13.43 -9.45
N LEU A 78 17.60 -13.19 -8.17
CA LEU A 78 16.23 -13.29 -7.68
C LEU A 78 15.31 -12.32 -8.42
N LEU A 79 15.68 -11.04 -8.49
CA LEU A 79 14.90 -10.02 -9.18
C LEU A 79 14.80 -10.28 -10.69
N ALA A 80 15.88 -10.71 -11.33
CA ALA A 80 15.89 -11.03 -12.75
C ALA A 80 14.90 -12.15 -13.08
N ARG A 81 14.96 -13.28 -12.35
CA ARG A 81 14.03 -14.41 -12.55
C ARG A 81 12.57 -14.05 -12.29
N LEU A 82 12.29 -13.28 -11.22
CA LEU A 82 10.94 -12.83 -10.93
C LEU A 82 10.40 -11.93 -12.02
N ASN A 83 11.19 -10.96 -12.51
CA ASN A 83 10.78 -10.02 -13.55
C ASN A 83 10.61 -10.69 -14.92
N GLU A 84 11.45 -11.68 -15.28
CA GLU A 84 11.30 -12.47 -16.52
C GLU A 84 9.97 -13.25 -16.52
N ALA A 85 9.55 -13.77 -15.37
CA ALA A 85 8.30 -14.51 -15.23
C ALA A 85 7.06 -13.61 -15.03
N ALA A 86 7.24 -12.31 -14.76
CA ALA A 86 6.16 -11.39 -14.43
C ALA A 86 5.46 -10.84 -15.68
N PRO A 87 4.15 -10.55 -15.63
CA PRO A 87 3.49 -9.76 -16.65
C PRO A 87 3.95 -8.29 -16.56
N PRO A 88 3.86 -7.49 -17.64
CA PRO A 88 4.30 -6.09 -17.67
C PRO A 88 3.67 -5.19 -16.57
N THR A 89 2.54 -5.61 -16.03
CA THR A 89 1.79 -4.89 -14.99
C THR A 89 2.29 -5.12 -13.56
N ILE A 90 3.28 -6.01 -13.37
CA ILE A 90 3.92 -6.28 -12.08
C ILE A 90 5.43 -6.22 -12.30
N ARG A 91 6.12 -5.40 -11.51
CA ARG A 91 7.57 -5.28 -11.55
C ARG A 91 8.14 -5.37 -10.16
N PHE A 92 9.22 -6.16 -10.00
CA PHE A 92 9.97 -6.31 -8.76
C PHE A 92 11.19 -5.38 -8.83
N PHE A 93 11.34 -4.48 -7.85
CA PHE A 93 12.35 -3.42 -7.88
C PHE A 93 13.52 -3.72 -6.97
N GLU A 94 13.23 -4.20 -5.76
CA GLU A 94 14.21 -4.36 -4.70
C GLU A 94 13.94 -5.64 -3.92
N ALA A 95 15.00 -6.27 -3.43
CA ALA A 95 14.94 -7.39 -2.50
C ALA A 95 16.00 -7.19 -1.41
N THR A 96 15.58 -7.24 -0.15
CA THR A 96 16.46 -7.15 1.00
C THR A 96 16.52 -8.52 1.67
N PRO A 97 17.69 -9.18 1.74
CA PRO A 97 17.86 -10.40 2.50
C PRO A 97 17.72 -10.10 4.00
N ILE A 98 16.99 -10.94 4.71
CA ILE A 98 16.79 -10.83 6.16
C ILE A 98 17.39 -12.05 6.82
N GLU A 99 18.51 -11.83 7.51
CA GLU A 99 19.20 -12.89 8.23
C GLU A 99 18.36 -13.41 9.39
N ILE A 100 18.32 -14.73 9.53
CA ILE A 100 17.74 -15.41 10.69
C ILE A 100 18.92 -15.86 11.55
N VAL A 101 19.23 -15.04 12.56
CA VAL A 101 20.32 -15.35 13.51
C VAL A 101 19.71 -16.13 14.69
N GLU A 102 20.31 -17.28 15.03
CA GLU A 102 19.91 -18.06 16.20
C GLU A 102 20.11 -17.24 17.48
N ASN A 103 19.16 -17.39 18.42
CA ASN A 103 19.15 -16.65 19.71
C ASN A 103 19.01 -15.12 19.64
N VAL A 104 18.73 -14.56 18.45
CA VAL A 104 18.38 -13.14 18.29
C VAL A 104 16.89 -13.04 17.97
N LYS A 105 16.23 -12.00 18.51
CA LYS A 105 14.81 -11.74 18.22
C LYS A 105 14.63 -11.59 16.71
N ARG A 106 13.80 -12.46 16.13
CA ARG A 106 13.50 -12.44 14.68
C ARG A 106 12.94 -11.09 14.26
N VAL A 107 13.46 -10.56 13.16
CA VAL A 107 12.85 -9.38 12.51
C VAL A 107 11.40 -9.71 12.16
N PRO A 108 10.41 -8.93 12.60
CA PRO A 108 9.01 -9.18 12.28
C PRO A 108 8.77 -9.18 10.76
N GLN A 109 7.67 -9.80 10.32
CA GLN A 109 7.26 -9.72 8.92
C GLN A 109 6.83 -8.28 8.58
N ALA A 110 6.92 -7.94 7.30
CA ALA A 110 6.59 -6.61 6.77
C ALA A 110 5.24 -6.09 7.27
N MET A 111 4.21 -6.95 7.28
CA MET A 111 2.86 -6.57 7.72
C MET A 111 2.80 -6.09 9.18
N ALA A 112 3.72 -6.55 10.04
CA ALA A 112 3.75 -6.16 11.47
C ALA A 112 4.58 -4.89 11.73
N LEU A 113 5.34 -4.44 10.73
CA LEU A 113 6.21 -3.28 10.82
C LEU A 113 5.57 -1.99 10.35
N LEU A 114 4.55 -2.07 9.50
CA LEU A 114 3.95 -0.92 8.83
C LEU A 114 3.24 0.02 9.81
N ASP A 115 3.49 1.32 9.60
CA ASP A 115 2.88 2.43 10.34
C ASP A 115 2.12 3.39 9.42
N ALA A 116 2.60 3.62 8.19
CA ALA A 116 1.97 4.55 7.27
C ALA A 116 2.13 4.13 5.79
N GLY A 117 1.27 4.68 4.94
CA GLY A 117 1.36 4.60 3.49
C GLY A 117 1.15 5.97 2.85
N ARG A 118 1.92 6.27 1.80
CA ARG A 118 1.76 7.48 0.99
C ARG A 118 0.91 7.18 -0.22
N TYR A 119 -0.06 8.04 -0.44
CA TYR A 119 -1.03 7.89 -1.53
C TYR A 119 -1.15 9.18 -2.34
N ILE A 120 -1.31 9.04 -3.64
CA ILE A 120 -1.84 10.08 -4.53
C ILE A 120 -3.29 9.76 -4.80
N ILE A 121 -4.18 10.69 -4.49
CA ILE A 121 -5.61 10.63 -4.76
C ILE A 121 -5.93 11.74 -5.75
N LYS A 122 -6.64 11.43 -6.82
CA LYS A 122 -7.08 12.41 -7.82
C LYS A 122 -8.60 12.40 -7.90
N LEU A 123 -9.19 13.56 -7.66
CA LEU A 123 -10.62 13.82 -7.72
C LEU A 123 -10.91 14.76 -8.87
N LYS A 124 -11.71 14.35 -9.84
CA LYS A 124 -12.13 15.23 -10.93
C LYS A 124 -13.03 16.34 -10.41
N LEU A 125 -12.82 17.54 -10.90
CA LEU A 125 -13.60 18.71 -10.53
C LEU A 125 -14.64 19.01 -11.60
N VAL A 126 -15.80 19.53 -11.17
CA VAL A 126 -16.81 20.13 -12.06
C VAL A 126 -16.36 21.54 -12.45
N ASN A 127 -15.74 22.26 -11.51
CA ASN A 127 -15.08 23.55 -11.71
C ASN A 127 -13.98 23.72 -10.66
N GLU A 128 -13.06 24.67 -10.87
CA GLU A 128 -11.91 24.89 -9.99
C GLU A 128 -12.12 26.08 -9.01
N GLU A 129 -13.33 26.67 -8.96
CA GLU A 129 -13.60 27.87 -8.17
C GLU A 129 -13.45 27.64 -6.67
N ASN A 130 -12.57 28.40 -6.04
CA ASN A 130 -12.33 28.41 -4.59
C ASN A 130 -11.96 27.03 -3.98
N VAL A 131 -11.55 26.05 -4.80
CA VAL A 131 -11.20 24.70 -4.31
C VAL A 131 -10.05 24.74 -3.32
N GLU A 132 -9.03 25.56 -3.58
CA GLU A 132 -7.89 25.70 -2.67
C GLU A 132 -8.27 26.32 -1.33
N GLU A 133 -9.15 27.32 -1.34
CA GLU A 133 -9.69 27.95 -0.11
C GLU A 133 -10.55 26.98 0.70
N LYS A 134 -11.41 26.19 0.03
CA LYS A 134 -12.21 25.15 0.67
C LYS A 134 -11.35 24.07 1.30
N MET A 135 -10.30 23.63 0.58
CA MET A 135 -9.33 22.69 1.13
C MET A 135 -8.57 23.26 2.31
N ALA A 136 -8.14 24.51 2.26
CA ALA A 136 -7.47 25.18 3.38
C ALA A 136 -8.40 25.26 4.60
N SER A 137 -9.67 25.61 4.40
CA SER A 137 -10.70 25.62 5.45
C SER A 137 -10.88 24.23 6.07
N LEU A 138 -11.01 23.19 5.23
CA LEU A 138 -11.12 21.80 5.69
C LEU A 138 -9.93 21.36 6.55
N LEU A 139 -8.71 21.72 6.15
CA LEU A 139 -7.51 21.38 6.94
C LEU A 139 -7.49 22.06 8.31
N ASN A 140 -8.14 23.22 8.46
CA ASN A 140 -8.26 23.95 9.73
C ASN A 140 -9.37 23.42 10.64
N GLU A 141 -10.30 22.56 10.17
CA GLU A 141 -11.29 21.91 11.03
C GLU A 141 -10.59 21.12 12.15
N ASN A 142 -11.10 21.14 13.37
CA ASN A 142 -10.50 20.45 14.52
C ASN A 142 -10.60 18.93 14.43
N ALA A 143 -11.65 18.40 13.81
CA ALA A 143 -11.93 16.97 13.68
C ALA A 143 -12.55 16.66 12.30
N TRP A 144 -12.28 15.48 11.80
CA TRP A 144 -12.84 14.96 10.54
C TRP A 144 -13.72 13.75 10.83
N GLU A 145 -14.92 14.03 11.30
CA GLU A 145 -15.88 12.97 11.68
C GLU A 145 -16.51 12.34 10.44
N THR A 146 -16.42 11.02 10.34
CA THR A 146 -17.02 10.25 9.26
C THR A 146 -17.39 8.84 9.71
N LEU A 147 -18.28 8.18 8.97
CA LEU A 147 -18.69 6.80 9.21
C LEU A 147 -17.58 5.85 8.78
N LYS A 148 -16.97 5.21 9.76
CA LYS A 148 -15.94 4.19 9.54
C LYS A 148 -16.52 2.79 9.72
N LYS A 149 -16.46 1.98 8.65
CA LYS A 149 -16.87 0.56 8.68
C LYS A 149 -15.79 -0.31 9.31
N SER A 150 -16.19 -1.22 10.18
CA SER A 150 -15.34 -2.23 10.77
C SER A 150 -16.05 -3.58 10.80
N LYS A 151 -15.33 -4.65 11.17
CA LYS A 151 -15.96 -5.97 11.39
C LYS A 151 -17.04 -5.97 12.47
N LYS A 152 -17.03 -4.98 13.38
CA LYS A 152 -18.00 -4.83 14.48
C LYS A 152 -19.18 -3.90 14.12
N GLY A 153 -19.27 -3.42 12.88
CA GLY A 153 -20.28 -2.48 12.41
C GLY A 153 -19.72 -1.13 12.02
N GLU A 154 -20.60 -0.16 11.80
CA GLU A 154 -20.28 1.21 11.44
C GLU A 154 -20.35 2.09 12.69
N LYS A 155 -19.38 3.01 12.82
CA LYS A 155 -19.42 4.04 13.86
C LYS A 155 -18.80 5.34 13.34
N MET A 156 -19.27 6.45 13.90
CA MET A 156 -18.61 7.76 13.72
C MET A 156 -17.20 7.70 14.32
N ALA A 157 -16.24 8.19 13.57
CA ALA A 157 -14.85 8.28 14.01
C ALA A 157 -14.19 9.52 13.41
N ASP A 158 -13.35 10.17 14.20
CA ASP A 158 -12.45 11.21 13.71
C ASP A 158 -11.29 10.55 12.97
N ILE A 159 -11.14 10.84 11.68
CA ILE A 159 -10.07 10.33 10.84
C ILE A 159 -8.88 11.29 10.73
N LYS A 160 -9.00 12.53 11.21
CA LYS A 160 -7.93 13.54 11.10
C LYS A 160 -6.61 13.08 11.75
N PRO A 161 -6.57 12.48 12.96
CA PRO A 161 -5.35 11.98 13.58
C PRO A 161 -4.65 10.87 12.79
N LEU A 162 -5.38 10.18 11.90
CA LEU A 162 -4.84 9.12 11.03
C LEU A 162 -4.18 9.67 9.77
N VAL A 163 -4.36 10.95 9.46
CA VAL A 163 -3.66 11.66 8.39
C VAL A 163 -2.39 12.29 8.97
N LYS A 164 -1.24 11.76 8.61
CA LYS A 164 0.07 12.18 9.15
C LYS A 164 0.65 13.38 8.41
N GLU A 165 0.45 13.43 7.09
CA GLU A 165 0.79 14.55 6.21
C GLU A 165 -0.26 14.64 5.11
N LEU A 166 -0.57 15.86 4.68
CA LEU A 166 -1.43 16.09 3.52
C LEU A 166 -0.94 17.33 2.77
N LYS A 167 -0.74 17.17 1.46
CA LYS A 167 -0.51 18.24 0.50
C LYS A 167 -1.55 18.12 -0.60
N TYR A 168 -1.95 19.25 -1.18
CA TYR A 168 -2.90 19.25 -2.28
C TYR A 168 -2.56 20.36 -3.27
N TRP A 169 -3.03 20.21 -4.48
CA TRP A 169 -2.99 21.22 -5.54
C TRP A 169 -4.08 20.92 -6.57
N VAL A 170 -4.47 21.93 -7.31
CA VAL A 170 -5.38 21.80 -8.45
C VAL A 170 -4.55 21.77 -9.72
N LYS A 171 -4.83 20.82 -10.61
CA LYS A 171 -4.14 20.66 -11.88
C LYS A 171 -5.02 19.91 -12.89
N ASP A 172 -5.12 20.45 -14.10
CA ASP A 172 -5.80 19.82 -15.24
C ASP A 172 -7.24 19.37 -14.92
N GLY A 173 -8.02 20.19 -14.18
CA GLY A 173 -9.38 19.86 -13.77
C GLY A 173 -9.48 18.81 -12.67
N GLU A 174 -8.39 18.52 -11.98
CA GLU A 174 -8.34 17.56 -10.88
C GLU A 174 -7.82 18.20 -9.58
N LEU A 175 -8.45 17.88 -8.46
CA LEU A 175 -7.88 18.06 -7.14
C LEU A 175 -6.97 16.88 -6.86
N VAL A 176 -5.67 17.13 -6.80
CA VAL A 176 -4.65 16.12 -6.51
C VAL A 176 -4.26 16.22 -5.04
N ILE A 177 -4.31 15.11 -4.33
CA ILE A 177 -3.99 15.02 -2.91
C ILE A 177 -2.84 14.03 -2.75
N ASN A 178 -1.75 14.48 -2.13
CA ASN A 178 -0.65 13.63 -1.66
C ASN A 178 -0.78 13.50 -0.15
N ALA A 179 -1.15 12.31 0.33
CA ALA A 179 -1.40 12.07 1.73
C ALA A 179 -0.54 10.91 2.27
N LEU A 180 0.09 11.13 3.43
CA LEU A 180 0.67 10.08 4.26
C LEU A 180 -0.36 9.73 5.34
N ILE A 181 -0.89 8.52 5.30
CA ILE A 181 -1.96 8.08 6.20
C ILE A 181 -1.55 6.83 6.97
N ALA A 182 -2.11 6.67 8.17
CA ALA A 182 -1.91 5.48 9.00
C ALA A 182 -2.27 4.21 8.20
N THR A 183 -1.34 3.29 8.10
CA THR A 183 -1.48 2.03 7.36
C THR A 183 -0.78 0.92 8.12
N GLY A 184 -1.53 -0.05 8.62
CA GLY A 184 -0.98 -1.15 9.40
C GLY A 184 -2.00 -1.81 10.32
N SER A 185 -1.52 -2.69 11.17
CA SER A 185 -2.36 -3.47 12.10
C SER A 185 -2.80 -2.67 13.35
N ARG A 186 -2.05 -1.64 13.74
CA ARG A 186 -2.34 -0.79 14.90
C ARG A 186 -3.37 0.27 14.59
N GLU A 187 -3.13 1.02 13.53
CA GLU A 187 -4.01 2.06 13.02
C GLU A 187 -4.10 1.93 11.51
N ASN A 188 -5.28 2.18 10.97
CA ASN A 188 -5.47 2.12 9.51
C ASN A 188 -6.53 3.11 9.06
N LEU A 189 -6.21 3.90 8.05
CA LEU A 189 -7.13 4.72 7.26
C LEU A 189 -7.04 4.27 5.81
N SER A 190 -8.17 3.91 5.20
CA SER A 190 -8.15 3.63 3.76
C SER A 190 -8.13 4.94 2.97
N ALA A 191 -7.34 4.98 1.89
CA ALA A 191 -7.31 6.15 1.00
C ALA A 191 -8.67 6.43 0.36
N ASP A 192 -9.48 5.40 0.12
CA ASP A 192 -10.86 5.52 -0.35
C ASP A 192 -11.77 6.23 0.68
N LEU A 193 -11.64 5.94 1.98
CA LEU A 193 -12.41 6.65 3.00
C LEU A 193 -11.99 8.11 3.07
N LEU A 194 -10.70 8.42 2.98
CA LEU A 194 -10.20 9.79 2.93
C LEU A 194 -10.74 10.52 1.69
N ALA A 195 -10.70 9.88 0.52
CA ALA A 195 -11.23 10.44 -0.72
C ALA A 195 -12.71 10.77 -0.59
N ARG A 196 -13.53 9.83 -0.10
CA ARG A 196 -14.97 10.05 0.12
C ARG A 196 -15.24 11.16 1.12
N PHE A 197 -14.48 11.24 2.20
CA PHE A 197 -14.61 12.32 3.18
C PHE A 197 -14.36 13.67 2.52
N ILE A 198 -13.26 13.84 1.78
CA ILE A 198 -12.92 15.08 1.08
C ILE A 198 -13.99 15.40 0.03
N THR A 199 -14.45 14.41 -0.75
CA THR A 199 -15.55 14.59 -1.71
C THR A 199 -16.83 15.10 -1.05
N SER A 200 -17.14 14.65 0.17
CA SER A 200 -18.33 15.13 0.91
C SER A 200 -18.22 16.57 1.42
N LYS A 201 -17.00 17.12 1.48
CA LYS A 201 -16.72 18.48 1.98
C LYS A 201 -16.46 19.48 0.85
N ILE A 202 -15.99 19.02 -0.29
CA ILE A 202 -15.63 19.84 -1.45
C ILE A 202 -16.67 19.61 -2.56
N GLU A 203 -17.68 20.45 -2.60
CA GLU A 203 -18.81 20.36 -3.54
C GLU A 203 -18.43 20.46 -5.02
N ASN A 204 -17.24 21.01 -5.32
CA ASN A 204 -16.68 21.08 -6.67
C ASN A 204 -16.25 19.72 -7.23
N VAL A 205 -16.16 18.68 -6.38
CA VAL A 205 -15.75 17.34 -6.84
C VAL A 205 -16.90 16.70 -7.63
N ASN A 206 -16.58 16.17 -8.81
CA ASN A 206 -17.53 15.40 -9.61
C ASN A 206 -17.71 14.00 -9.00
N THR A 207 -18.84 13.79 -8.32
CA THR A 207 -19.18 12.54 -7.61
C THR A 207 -19.43 11.35 -8.54
N GLU A 208 -19.74 11.59 -9.82
CA GLU A 208 -19.96 10.53 -10.83
C GLU A 208 -18.66 10.02 -11.45
N SER A 209 -17.55 10.73 -11.22
CA SER A 209 -16.26 10.37 -11.79
C SER A 209 -15.54 9.33 -10.94
N PHE A 210 -14.79 8.46 -11.62
CA PHE A 210 -13.93 7.48 -10.95
C PHE A 210 -12.79 8.19 -10.18
N VAL A 211 -12.64 7.85 -8.91
CA VAL A 211 -11.54 8.33 -8.05
C VAL A 211 -10.29 7.53 -8.35
N SER A 212 -9.24 8.19 -8.85
CA SER A 212 -7.95 7.53 -9.07
C SER A 212 -7.13 7.54 -7.78
N ILE A 213 -6.71 6.37 -7.33
CA ILE A 213 -5.91 6.20 -6.11
C ILE A 213 -4.67 5.37 -6.42
N LYS A 214 -3.50 5.94 -6.13
CA LYS A 214 -2.21 5.26 -6.23
C LYS A 214 -1.53 5.21 -4.87
N ARG A 215 -1.07 4.05 -4.43
CA ARG A 215 -0.12 3.95 -3.31
C ARG A 215 1.29 4.10 -3.83
N GLU A 216 2.05 5.06 -3.33
CA GLU A 216 3.42 5.30 -3.77
C GLU A 216 4.43 4.49 -2.96
N GLU A 217 4.22 4.41 -1.63
CA GLU A 217 5.20 3.80 -0.74
C GLU A 217 4.57 3.44 0.60
N MET A 218 5.18 2.47 1.30
CA MET A 218 4.86 2.10 2.68
C MET A 218 6.02 2.40 3.63
N TYR A 219 5.69 2.84 4.83
CA TYR A 219 6.65 3.39 5.79
C TYR A 219 6.56 2.72 7.16
N VAL A 220 7.70 2.72 7.83
CA VAL A 220 7.85 2.40 9.25
C VAL A 220 8.26 3.67 9.99
N LEU A 221 7.72 3.89 11.18
CA LEU A 221 8.11 5.00 12.06
C LEU A 221 9.35 4.61 12.87
N LYS A 222 10.51 5.20 12.55
CA LYS A 222 11.77 5.04 13.30
C LYS A 222 12.26 6.41 13.77
N ASN A 223 12.54 6.55 15.05
CA ASN A 223 13.07 7.81 15.64
C ASN A 223 12.25 9.04 15.22
N ASN A 224 10.92 8.94 15.28
CA ASN A 224 9.96 9.98 14.87
C ASN A 224 10.05 10.39 13.39
N LYS A 225 10.62 9.55 12.52
CA LYS A 225 10.67 9.76 11.06
C LYS A 225 10.07 8.57 10.33
N TYR A 226 9.30 8.86 9.29
CA TYR A 226 8.79 7.83 8.38
C TYR A 226 9.87 7.43 7.39
N VAL A 227 10.33 6.19 7.49
CA VAL A 227 11.37 5.61 6.65
C VAL A 227 10.72 4.56 5.73
N PRO A 228 10.98 4.56 4.40
CA PRO A 228 10.49 3.51 3.51
C PRO A 228 10.85 2.13 4.05
N LEU A 229 9.93 1.17 3.95
CA LEU A 229 10.06 -0.14 4.58
C LEU A 229 11.37 -0.84 4.18
N PHE A 230 11.76 -0.81 2.91
CA PHE A 230 12.99 -1.43 2.42
C PHE A 230 14.29 -0.80 2.97
N LYS A 231 14.23 0.44 3.47
CA LYS A 231 15.36 1.13 4.14
C LYS A 231 15.34 0.96 5.65
N ALA A 232 14.28 0.37 6.18
CA ALA A 232 14.05 0.24 7.61
C ALA A 232 14.57 -1.08 8.18
N LEU A 233 15.01 -2.03 7.35
CA LEU A 233 15.51 -3.36 7.72
C LEU A 233 17.00 -3.47 7.60
#